data_8dfd250e9ac209255fe7edee34af4f20
#
_entry.id   8dfd250e9ac209255fe7edee34af4f20
#
_cell.length_a   1.000
_cell.length_b   1.000
_cell.length_c   1.000
_cell.angle_alpha   90.00
_cell.angle_beta   90.00
_cell.angle_gamma   90.00
#
_symmetry.space_group_name_H-M   'P 1'
#
loop_
_entity.id
_entity.type
_entity.pdbx_description
1 polymer ?
#
loop_
_entity_poly.entity_id
_entity_poly.type
_entity_poly.pdbx_seq_one_letter_code
_entity_poly.pdbx_strand_id
1 'polypeptide(L)'
;MAERRLVGSYPVIGIRPTIDGRRGALDVRGSLEEQTMNMAKSAAKLFEENLRYSNGEPVKVVIADTTIGRVGESAACADKFRREGVDITVTVTPCWCYGAETMDMDPQTIKAVWGLSLIHI
;
A
#
# COMPACT_ATOMS: atom_id res chain seq x y z
N MET A 1 9.72 -5.01 -16.46
CA MET A 1 10.91 -4.28 -16.86
C MET A 1 10.63 -2.79 -16.90
N ALA A 2 11.47 -2.03 -16.22
CA ALA A 2 11.23 -0.59 -16.07
C ALA A 2 11.19 0.14 -17.40
N GLU A 3 12.11 -0.18 -18.33
CA GLU A 3 12.16 0.51 -19.62
C GLU A 3 10.90 0.31 -20.44
N ARG A 4 10.35 -0.88 -20.41
CA ARG A 4 9.12 -1.16 -21.14
C ARG A 4 7.92 -0.42 -20.57
N ARG A 5 7.98 -0.12 -19.28
CA ARG A 5 6.87 0.54 -18.61
C ARG A 5 6.90 2.05 -18.77
N LEU A 6 8.03 2.58 -19.20
CA LEU A 6 8.15 4.00 -19.50
C LEU A 6 7.61 4.33 -20.90
N VAL A 7 7.42 3.32 -21.73
CA VAL A 7 6.98 3.53 -23.11
C VAL A 7 5.72 2.73 -23.37
N GLY A 8 4.59 3.40 -23.43
CA GLY A 8 3.31 2.81 -23.81
C GLY A 8 2.59 1.99 -22.74
N SER A 9 3.16 1.91 -21.53
CA SER A 9 2.51 1.21 -20.42
C SER A 9 1.74 2.17 -19.54
N TYR A 10 0.65 1.67 -18.96
CA TYR A 10 -0.13 2.45 -18.01
C TYR A 10 0.36 2.16 -16.60
N PRO A 11 0.42 3.18 -15.71
CA PRO A 11 0.93 2.98 -14.36
C PRO A 11 0.01 2.10 -13.51
N VAL A 12 0.63 1.33 -12.63
CA VAL A 12 -0.07 0.47 -11.67
C VAL A 12 0.15 1.03 -10.27
N ILE A 13 -0.92 1.15 -9.51
CA ILE A 13 -0.87 1.68 -8.14
C ILE A 13 -0.82 0.51 -7.16
N GLY A 14 0.10 0.59 -6.20
CA GLY A 14 0.18 -0.38 -5.11
C GLY A 14 -0.18 0.28 -3.79
N ILE A 15 -1.08 -0.31 -3.02
CA ILE A 15 -1.50 0.18 -1.72
C ILE A 15 -0.78 -0.59 -0.63
N ARG A 16 -0.12 0.13 0.28
CA ARG A 16 0.64 -0.44 1.40
C ARG A 16 -0.02 -0.03 2.72
N PRO A 17 -0.79 -0.92 3.35
CA PRO A 17 -1.37 -0.61 4.67
C PRO A 17 -0.34 -0.84 5.77
N THR A 18 0.20 0.24 6.33
CA THR A 18 1.14 0.13 7.46
C THR A 18 0.37 0.14 8.77
N ILE A 19 0.88 -0.60 9.74
CA ILE A 19 0.20 -0.81 11.02
C ILE A 19 1.23 -0.79 12.15
N ASP A 20 0.78 -0.46 13.35
CA ASP A 20 1.57 -0.64 14.55
C ASP A 20 1.74 -2.15 14.78
N GLY A 21 2.95 -2.63 14.58
CA GLY A 21 3.23 -4.07 14.61
C GLY A 21 3.40 -4.66 16.01
N ARG A 22 3.20 -3.88 17.05
CA ARG A 22 3.41 -4.37 18.42
C ARG A 22 2.34 -5.37 18.82
N ARG A 23 2.81 -6.48 19.35
CA ARG A 23 1.96 -7.51 19.95
C ARG A 23 2.35 -7.66 21.42
N GLY A 24 1.81 -8.63 22.10
CA GLY A 24 2.05 -8.89 23.50
C GLY A 24 0.75 -8.86 24.25
N ALA A 25 0.77 -8.51 25.54
CA ALA A 25 -0.42 -8.55 26.39
C ALA A 25 -1.58 -7.70 25.85
N LEU A 26 -1.27 -6.55 25.26
CA LEU A 26 -2.28 -5.64 24.72
C LEU A 26 -2.65 -5.93 23.28
N ASP A 27 -1.81 -6.65 22.57
CA ASP A 27 -1.97 -6.98 21.15
C ASP A 27 -2.49 -5.79 20.33
N VAL A 28 -1.71 -4.71 20.32
CA VAL A 28 -2.07 -3.49 19.61
C VAL A 28 -2.36 -3.79 18.14
N ARG A 29 -1.50 -4.59 17.51
CA ARG A 29 -1.67 -4.94 16.10
C ARG A 29 -3.00 -5.64 15.85
N GLY A 30 -3.32 -6.65 16.67
CA GLY A 30 -4.55 -7.40 16.49
C GLY A 30 -5.81 -6.54 16.56
N SER A 31 -5.78 -5.52 17.41
CA SER A 31 -6.93 -4.62 17.57
C SER A 31 -7.14 -3.71 16.35
N LEU A 32 -6.12 -3.52 15.52
CA LEU A 32 -6.16 -2.59 14.39
C LEU A 32 -6.13 -3.29 13.02
N GLU A 33 -5.87 -4.59 13.01
CA GLU A 33 -5.57 -5.33 11.77
C GLU A 33 -6.67 -5.20 10.73
N GLU A 34 -7.89 -5.53 11.11
CA GLU A 34 -9.01 -5.53 10.18
C GLU A 34 -9.32 -4.14 9.66
N GLN A 35 -9.33 -3.15 10.54
CA GLN A 35 -9.62 -1.77 10.16
C GLN A 35 -8.57 -1.24 9.21
N THR A 36 -7.30 -1.54 9.46
CA THR A 36 -6.20 -1.07 8.62
C THR A 36 -6.30 -1.66 7.22
N MET A 37 -6.54 -2.97 7.12
CA MET A 37 -6.69 -3.60 5.82
C MET A 37 -7.94 -3.09 5.09
N ASN A 38 -9.02 -2.85 5.82
CA ASN A 38 -10.24 -2.30 5.21
C ASN A 38 -10.03 -0.89 4.67
N MET A 39 -9.20 -0.09 5.33
CA MET A 39 -8.84 1.23 4.81
C MET A 39 -8.07 1.11 3.49
N ALA A 40 -7.16 0.15 3.39
CA ALA A 40 -6.43 -0.09 2.14
C ALA A 40 -7.40 -0.50 1.03
N LYS A 41 -8.35 -1.38 1.33
CA LYS A 41 -9.35 -1.81 0.35
C LYS A 41 -10.24 -0.65 -0.07
N SER A 42 -10.61 0.21 0.86
CA SER A 42 -11.41 1.40 0.54
C SER A 42 -10.65 2.37 -0.34
N ALA A 43 -9.36 2.56 -0.07
CA ALA A 43 -8.52 3.41 -0.91
C ALA A 43 -8.41 2.84 -2.33
N ALA A 44 -8.21 1.52 -2.44
CA ALA A 44 -8.14 0.86 -3.74
C ALA A 44 -9.43 1.06 -4.52
N LYS A 45 -10.56 0.88 -3.87
CA LYS A 45 -11.88 1.06 -4.50
C LYS A 45 -12.06 2.49 -4.96
N LEU A 46 -11.65 3.45 -4.16
CA LEU A 46 -11.74 4.87 -4.52
C LEU A 46 -10.97 5.15 -5.80
N PHE A 47 -9.75 4.64 -5.90
CA PHE A 47 -8.93 4.83 -7.10
C PHE A 47 -9.55 4.13 -8.31
N GLU A 48 -9.98 2.89 -8.16
CA GLU A 48 -10.56 2.12 -9.25
C GLU A 48 -11.85 2.75 -9.79
N GLU A 49 -12.66 3.33 -8.92
CA GLU A 49 -13.93 3.93 -9.33
C GLU A 49 -13.76 5.32 -9.93
N ASN A 50 -12.70 6.05 -9.55
CA ASN A 50 -12.58 7.46 -9.92
C ASN A 50 -11.45 7.77 -10.90
N LEU A 51 -10.50 6.86 -11.08
CA LEU A 51 -9.37 7.08 -11.97
C LEU A 51 -9.46 6.16 -13.18
N ARG A 52 -9.20 6.72 -14.35
CA ARG A 52 -9.19 5.98 -15.60
C ARG A 52 -7.91 6.25 -16.35
N TYR A 53 -7.43 5.25 -17.06
CA TYR A 53 -6.36 5.44 -18.02
C TYR A 53 -6.91 6.20 -19.24
N SER A 54 -6.02 6.67 -20.11
CA SER A 54 -6.43 7.39 -21.30
C SER A 54 -7.31 6.57 -22.24
N ASN A 55 -7.25 5.23 -22.15
CA ASN A 55 -8.09 4.34 -22.94
C ASN A 55 -9.46 4.08 -22.32
N GLY A 56 -9.79 4.71 -21.19
CA GLY A 56 -11.08 4.56 -20.52
C GLY A 56 -11.15 3.41 -19.51
N GLU A 57 -10.12 2.56 -19.44
CA GLU A 57 -10.10 1.45 -18.49
C GLU A 57 -9.83 1.92 -17.06
N PRO A 58 -10.39 1.23 -16.05
CA PRO A 58 -10.08 1.57 -14.67
C PRO A 58 -8.60 1.38 -14.37
N VAL A 59 -8.04 2.24 -13.54
CA VAL A 59 -6.66 2.12 -13.11
C VAL A 59 -6.48 0.82 -12.32
N LYS A 60 -5.43 0.07 -12.62
CA LYS A 60 -5.12 -1.17 -11.91
C LYS A 60 -4.54 -0.84 -10.55
N VAL A 61 -5.09 -1.46 -9.51
CA VAL A 61 -4.63 -1.27 -8.12
C VAL A 61 -4.31 -2.64 -7.53
N VAL A 62 -3.15 -2.73 -6.89
CA VAL A 62 -2.68 -3.94 -6.20
C VAL A 62 -2.56 -3.60 -4.72
N ILE A 63 -3.04 -4.49 -3.86
CA ILE A 63 -2.95 -4.30 -2.41
C ILE A 63 -1.98 -5.33 -1.85
N ALA A 64 -1.19 -4.94 -0.83
CA ALA A 64 -0.34 -5.89 -0.11
C ALA A 64 -1.19 -7.04 0.44
N ASP A 65 -0.61 -8.23 0.53
CA ASP A 65 -1.33 -9.40 1.02
C ASP A 65 -1.67 -9.31 2.50
N THR A 66 -0.84 -8.57 3.25
CA THR A 66 -1.04 -8.38 4.69
C THR A 66 -0.79 -6.92 5.04
N THR A 67 -1.25 -6.52 6.22
CA THR A 67 -0.81 -5.24 6.80
C THR A 67 0.70 -5.32 7.05
N ILE A 68 1.35 -4.16 7.05
CA ILE A 68 2.80 -4.07 7.14
C ILE A 68 3.17 -3.49 8.50
N GLY A 69 3.56 -4.36 9.42
CA GLY A 69 3.99 -3.96 10.75
C GLY A 69 5.35 -4.51 11.13
N ARG A 70 5.96 -5.31 10.24
CA ARG A 70 7.27 -5.92 10.47
C ARG A 70 8.09 -5.92 9.19
N VAL A 71 9.39 -6.05 9.35
CA VAL A 71 10.34 -5.97 8.24
C VAL A 71 10.05 -7.04 7.17
N GLY A 72 9.75 -8.26 7.60
CA GLY A 72 9.46 -9.34 6.65
C GLY A 72 8.22 -9.06 5.81
N GLU A 73 7.21 -8.44 6.39
CA GLU A 73 5.99 -8.09 5.68
C GLU A 73 6.24 -6.97 4.66
N SER A 74 7.07 -6.00 5.05
CA SER A 74 7.46 -4.93 4.15
C SER A 74 8.23 -5.48 2.96
N ALA A 75 9.17 -6.37 3.20
CA ALA A 75 9.95 -7.01 2.15
C ALA A 75 9.06 -7.84 1.21
N ALA A 76 8.12 -8.59 1.77
CA ALA A 76 7.19 -9.38 0.97
C ALA A 76 6.30 -8.51 0.10
N CYS A 77 5.86 -7.37 0.63
CA CYS A 77 5.08 -6.40 -0.13
C CYS A 77 5.89 -5.81 -1.28
N ALA A 78 7.14 -5.41 -1.03
CA ALA A 78 8.00 -4.88 -2.06
C ALA A 78 8.22 -5.90 -3.19
N ASP A 79 8.39 -7.16 -2.83
CA ASP A 79 8.56 -8.24 -3.79
C ASP A 79 7.30 -8.46 -4.63
N LYS A 80 6.14 -8.52 -3.98
CA LYS A 80 4.85 -8.63 -4.68
C LYS A 80 4.66 -7.48 -5.66
N PHE A 81 4.92 -6.26 -5.21
CA PHE A 81 4.72 -5.09 -6.05
C PHE A 81 5.66 -5.09 -7.26
N ARG A 82 6.88 -5.57 -7.07
CA ARG A 82 7.81 -5.70 -8.20
C ARG A 82 7.28 -6.70 -9.22
N ARG A 83 6.77 -7.85 -8.77
CA ARG A 83 6.21 -8.86 -9.66
C ARG A 83 4.96 -8.35 -10.38
N GLU A 84 4.14 -7.55 -9.72
CA GLU A 84 2.91 -7.02 -10.29
C GLU A 84 3.12 -5.76 -11.11
N GLY A 85 4.34 -5.26 -11.16
CA GLY A 85 4.66 -4.11 -11.99
C GLY A 85 4.17 -2.77 -11.43
N VAL A 86 4.11 -2.63 -10.12
CA VAL A 86 3.68 -1.39 -9.47
C VAL A 86 4.64 -0.25 -9.77
N ASP A 87 4.11 0.90 -10.17
CA ASP A 87 4.88 2.11 -10.46
C ASP A 87 4.75 3.17 -9.38
N ILE A 88 3.59 3.20 -8.72
CA ILE A 88 3.26 4.21 -7.72
C ILE A 88 2.84 3.47 -6.46
N THR A 89 3.52 3.73 -5.35
CA THR A 89 3.12 3.16 -4.07
C THR A 89 2.39 4.21 -3.25
N VAL A 90 1.25 3.83 -2.69
CA VAL A 90 0.50 4.67 -1.76
C VAL A 90 0.51 3.97 -0.41
N THR A 91 1.21 4.54 0.54
CA THR A 91 1.24 4.01 1.91
C THR A 91 0.07 4.62 2.67
N VAL A 92 -0.84 3.76 3.10
CA VAL A 92 -1.98 4.15 3.93
C VAL A 92 -1.58 3.92 5.38
N THR A 93 -1.56 4.97 6.17
CA THR A 93 -1.08 4.89 7.55
C THR A 93 -2.11 5.49 8.51
N PRO A 94 -2.97 4.64 9.12
CA PRO A 94 -4.01 5.11 10.04
C PRO A 94 -3.52 5.30 11.47
N CYS A 95 -2.32 4.79 11.80
CA CYS A 95 -1.80 4.82 13.16
C CYS A 95 -0.28 4.89 13.13
N TRP A 96 0.31 4.89 14.32
CA TRP A 96 1.76 4.85 14.45
C TRP A 96 2.32 3.55 13.89
N CYS A 97 3.48 3.60 13.28
CA CYS A 97 4.19 2.43 12.77
C CYS A 97 5.69 2.67 12.85
N TYR A 98 6.46 1.58 12.75
CA TYR A 98 7.91 1.69 12.75
C TYR A 98 8.39 2.27 11.43
N GLY A 99 9.36 3.20 11.50
CA GLY A 99 9.85 3.89 10.32
C GLY A 99 10.48 2.97 9.27
N ALA A 100 11.21 1.96 9.72
CA ALA A 100 11.89 1.05 8.79
C ALA A 100 10.89 0.33 7.89
N GLU A 101 9.81 -0.19 8.44
CA GLU A 101 8.79 -0.88 7.67
C GLU A 101 8.06 0.07 6.73
N THR A 102 7.89 1.31 7.15
CA THR A 102 7.21 2.31 6.34
C THR A 102 8.00 2.67 5.09
N MET A 103 9.31 2.63 5.19
CA MET A 103 10.20 3.13 4.14
C MET A 103 10.78 2.05 3.22
N ASP A 104 10.60 0.79 3.54
CA ASP A 104 11.17 -0.31 2.76
C ASP A 104 10.36 -0.54 1.49
N MET A 105 10.72 0.18 0.44
CA MET A 105 10.05 0.14 -0.84
C MET A 105 11.09 0.17 -1.96
N ASP A 106 10.66 -0.26 -3.14
CA ASP A 106 11.50 -0.12 -4.34
C ASP A 106 11.79 1.36 -4.58
N PRO A 107 13.06 1.78 -4.61
CA PRO A 107 13.40 3.19 -4.80
C PRO A 107 13.00 3.75 -6.16
N GLN A 108 12.70 2.87 -7.13
CA GLN A 108 12.31 3.29 -8.47
C GLN A 108 10.83 3.66 -8.58
N THR A 109 10.03 3.41 -7.54
CA THR A 109 8.60 3.75 -7.58
C THR A 109 8.37 5.18 -7.10
N ILE A 110 7.30 5.78 -7.60
CA ILE A 110 6.80 7.06 -7.09
C ILE A 110 6.07 6.77 -5.79
N LYS A 111 6.31 7.57 -4.77
CA LYS A 111 5.78 7.29 -3.43
C LYS A 111 4.83 8.37 -2.96
N ALA A 112 3.70 7.94 -2.40
CA ALA A 112 2.75 8.81 -1.74
C ALA A 112 2.41 8.20 -0.38
N VAL A 113 2.14 9.06 0.59
CA VAL A 113 1.71 8.65 1.92
C VAL A 113 0.37 9.31 2.19
N TRP A 114 -0.60 8.50 2.60
CA TRP A 114 -1.93 8.99 2.94
C TRP A 114 -2.16 8.72 4.43
N GLY A 115 -2.07 9.78 5.23
CA GLY A 115 -2.32 9.70 6.66
C GLY A 115 -3.82 9.71 6.91
N LEU A 116 -4.34 8.60 7.45
CA LEU A 116 -5.75 8.47 7.80
C LEU A 116 -5.84 8.22 9.30
N SER A 117 -6.73 8.92 9.97
CA SER A 117 -6.89 8.76 11.41
C SER A 117 -8.09 7.88 11.73
N LEU A 118 -7.87 6.84 12.54
CA LEU A 118 -8.95 6.01 13.05
C LEU A 118 -9.80 6.75 14.09
N ILE A 119 -9.24 7.81 14.68
CA ILE A 119 -9.92 8.56 15.72
C ILE A 119 -11.07 9.39 15.16
N HIS A 120 -10.96 9.82 13.94
CA HIS A 120 -11.92 10.72 13.29
C HIS A 120 -12.94 10.01 12.41
N ILE A 121 -12.96 8.71 12.49
CA ILE A 121 -13.90 7.87 11.74
C ILE A 121 -15.10 7.42 12.62
#